data_364e12f55532553f7b7737677f4da714
#
_entry.id   364e12f55532553f7b7737677f4da714
#
_cell.length_a   1.000
_cell.length_b   1.000
_cell.length_c   1.000
_cell.angle_alpha   90.00
_cell.angle_beta   90.00
_cell.angle_gamma   90.00
#
_symmetry.space_group_name_H-M   'P 1'
#
loop_
_entity.id
_entity.type
_entity.pdbx_description
1 polymer ?
#
loop_
_entity_poly.entity_id
_entity_poly.type
_entity_poly.pdbx_seq_one_letter_code
_entity_poly.pdbx_strand_id
1 'polypeptide(L)' 'MKEKIEKHIKDLEHKIEMMEKRKDILIHELYTKRSGRDIEVRLEIEQLRAKLQEDRKFVKFLMQLLEDED' A
#
# COMPACT_ATOMS: atom_id res chain seq x y z
N MET A 1 -13.29 -0.84 -21.70
CA MET A 1 -12.04 -0.36 -21.11
C MET A 1 -12.21 0.25 -19.74
N LYS A 2 -13.24 1.05 -19.56
CA LYS A 2 -13.54 1.65 -18.27
C LYS A 2 -13.67 0.62 -17.14
N GLU A 3 -14.34 -0.49 -17.42
CA GLU A 3 -14.55 -1.57 -16.45
C GLU A 3 -13.25 -2.22 -16.01
N LYS A 4 -12.31 -2.40 -16.92
CA LYS A 4 -11.01 -2.99 -16.58
C LYS A 4 -10.19 -2.07 -15.68
N ILE A 5 -10.24 -0.77 -15.95
CA ILE A 5 -9.56 0.22 -15.13
C ILE A 5 -10.16 0.26 -13.74
N GLU A 6 -11.49 0.26 -13.64
CA GLU A 6 -12.18 0.25 -12.34
C GLU A 6 -11.84 -0.99 -11.53
N LYS A 7 -11.80 -2.15 -12.17
CA LYS A 7 -11.43 -3.38 -11.50
C LYS A 7 -10.00 -3.33 -11.00
N HIS A 8 -9.11 -2.79 -11.82
CA HIS A 8 -7.70 -2.66 -11.44
C HIS A 8 -7.52 -1.73 -10.26
N ILE A 9 -8.28 -0.63 -10.22
CA ILE A 9 -8.28 0.29 -9.08
C ILE A 9 -8.72 -0.43 -7.81
N LYS A 10 -9.80 -1.19 -7.88
CA LYS A 10 -10.31 -1.94 -6.72
C LYS A 10 -9.28 -2.95 -6.22
N ASP A 11 -8.63 -3.66 -7.13
CA ASP A 11 -7.60 -4.63 -6.77
C ASP A 11 -6.42 -3.94 -6.08
N LEU A 12 -6.00 -2.78 -6.59
CA LEU A 12 -4.92 -2.00 -5.99
C LEU A 12 -5.32 -1.44 -4.63
N GLU A 13 -6.55 -0.93 -4.50
CA GLU A 13 -7.03 -0.41 -3.22
C GLU A 13 -7.06 -1.51 -2.16
N HIS A 14 -7.49 -2.71 -2.54
CA HIS A 14 -7.47 -3.85 -1.63
C HIS A 14 -6.05 -4.20 -1.21
N LYS A 15 -5.13 -4.19 -2.15
CA LYS A 15 -3.72 -4.46 -1.90
C LYS A 15 -3.12 -3.41 -0.96
N ILE A 16 -3.45 -2.14 -1.20
CA ILE A 16 -3.02 -1.04 -0.33
C ILE A 16 -3.54 -1.24 1.09
N GLU A 17 -4.81 -1.58 1.23
CA GLU A 17 -5.41 -1.83 2.54
C GLU A 17 -4.69 -2.95 3.29
N MET A 18 -4.39 -4.05 2.60
CA MET A 18 -3.68 -5.16 3.22
C MET A 18 -2.26 -4.77 3.64
N MET A 19 -1.57 -3.99 2.81
CA MET A 19 -0.24 -3.51 3.14
C MET A 19 -0.26 -2.54 4.32
N GLU A 20 -1.27 -1.68 4.41
CA GLU A 20 -1.42 -0.77 5.55
C GLU A 20 -1.64 -1.54 6.85
N LYS A 21 -2.47 -2.56 6.82
CA LYS A 21 -2.70 -3.42 7.98
C LYS A 21 -1.41 -4.10 8.41
N ARG A 22 -0.65 -4.63 7.46
CA ARG A 22 0.63 -5.27 7.75
C ARG A 22 1.61 -4.28 8.38
N LYS A 23 1.69 -3.08 7.80
CA LYS A 23 2.55 -2.02 8.32
C LYS A 23 2.19 -1.67 9.76
N ASP A 24 0.90 -1.51 10.05
CA ASP A 24 0.43 -1.17 11.39
C ASP A 24 0.77 -2.26 12.41
N ILE A 25 0.63 -3.53 12.02
CA ILE A 25 1.01 -4.65 12.87
C ILE A 25 2.51 -4.61 13.18
N LEU A 26 3.33 -4.35 12.18
CA LEU A 26 4.78 -4.28 12.36
C LEU A 26 5.19 -3.10 13.24
N ILE A 27 4.55 -1.96 13.06
CA ILE A 27 4.80 -0.80 13.92
C ILE A 27 4.44 -1.12 15.36
N HIS A 28 3.31 -1.76 15.57
CA HIS A 28 2.87 -2.17 16.90
C HIS A 28 3.88 -3.12 17.54
N GLU A 29 4.36 -4.10 16.81
CA GLU A 29 5.37 -5.04 17.29
C GLU A 29 6.68 -4.33 17.68
N LEU A 30 7.07 -3.34 16.88
CA LEU A 30 8.29 -2.58 17.15
C LEU A 30 8.24 -1.85 18.48
N TYR A 31 7.06 -1.32 18.85
CA TYR A 31 6.90 -0.56 20.08
C TYR A 31 6.56 -1.42 21.30
N THR A 32 5.96 -2.58 21.12
CA THR A 32 5.51 -3.41 22.24
C THR A 32 6.40 -4.60 22.54
N LYS A 33 7.05 -5.14 21.52
CA LYS A 33 7.94 -6.30 21.69
C LYS A 33 9.35 -5.93 21.30
N ARG A 34 10.19 -5.73 22.30
CA ARG A 34 11.62 -5.52 22.05
C ARG A 34 12.28 -6.86 21.76
N SER A 35 12.04 -7.38 20.55
CA SER A 35 12.79 -8.53 20.08
C SER A 35 14.03 -8.00 19.37
N GLY A 36 15.11 -8.78 19.33
CA GLY A 36 16.36 -8.38 18.66
C GLY A 36 16.25 -8.25 17.14
N ARG A 37 15.02 -8.13 16.61
CA ARG A 37 14.74 -8.04 15.17
C ARG A 37 14.30 -6.63 14.74
N ASP A 38 14.61 -5.63 15.56
CA ASP A 38 14.16 -4.26 15.31
C ASP A 38 14.61 -3.72 13.95
N ILE A 39 15.85 -4.04 13.54
CA ILE A 39 16.38 -3.56 12.26
C ILE A 39 15.61 -4.17 11.09
N GLU A 40 15.34 -5.47 11.15
CA GLU A 40 14.58 -6.15 10.10
C GLU A 40 13.16 -5.63 9.99
N VAL A 41 12.51 -5.40 11.12
CA VAL A 41 11.15 -4.86 11.17
C VAL A 41 11.11 -3.46 10.59
N ARG A 42 12.08 -2.62 10.94
CA ARG A 42 12.15 -1.25 10.40
C ARG A 42 12.35 -1.24 8.89
N LEU A 43 13.20 -2.13 8.37
CA LEU A 43 13.42 -2.25 6.93
C LEU A 43 12.13 -2.66 6.23
N GLU A 44 11.41 -3.63 6.78
CA GLU A 44 10.15 -4.07 6.20
C GLU A 44 9.12 -2.95 6.19
N ILE A 45 9.03 -2.17 7.28
CA ILE A 45 8.14 -1.01 7.35
C ILE A 45 8.48 0.00 6.25
N GLU A 46 9.76 0.30 6.06
CA GLU A 46 10.17 1.25 5.03
C GLU A 46 9.86 0.75 3.63
N GLN A 47 10.08 -0.54 3.37
CA GLN A 47 9.73 -1.15 2.09
C GLN A 47 8.23 -1.05 1.83
N LEU A 48 7.41 -1.32 2.86
CA LEU A 48 5.97 -1.21 2.73
C LEU A 48 5.53 0.23 2.47
N ARG A 49 6.16 1.20 3.15
CA ARG A 49 5.85 2.62 2.92
C ARG A 49 6.16 3.05 1.49
N ALA A 50 7.30 2.63 0.97
CA ALA A 50 7.69 2.96 -0.40
C ALA A 50 6.72 2.37 -1.40
N LYS A 51 6.35 1.11 -1.22
CA LYS A 51 5.42 0.42 -2.10
C LYS A 51 4.03 1.03 -2.02
N LEU A 52 3.57 1.38 -0.82
CA LEU A 52 2.29 2.07 -0.63
C LEU A 52 2.26 3.39 -1.37
N GLN A 53 3.34 4.15 -1.30
CA GLN A 53 3.42 5.42 -1.98
C GLN A 53 3.33 5.25 -3.50
N GLU A 54 4.03 4.27 -4.06
CA GLU A 54 3.96 3.96 -5.48
C GLU A 54 2.57 3.53 -5.90
N ASP A 55 1.96 2.63 -5.15
CA ASP A 55 0.63 2.12 -5.47
C ASP A 55 -0.43 3.21 -5.39
N ARG A 56 -0.32 4.11 -4.42
CA ARG A 56 -1.24 5.25 -4.30
C ARG A 56 -1.11 6.20 -5.49
N LYS A 57 0.11 6.45 -5.94
CA LYS A 57 0.33 7.28 -7.14
C LYS A 57 -0.27 6.61 -8.37
N PHE A 58 -0.13 5.31 -8.47
CA PHE A 58 -0.67 4.55 -9.59
C PHE A 58 -2.20 4.59 -9.59
N VAL A 59 -2.83 4.46 -8.43
CA VAL A 59 -4.28 4.59 -8.30
C VAL A 59 -4.74 5.97 -8.78
N LYS A 60 -4.06 7.03 -8.37
CA LYS A 60 -4.38 8.39 -8.84
C LYS A 60 -4.29 8.51 -10.34
N PHE A 61 -3.26 7.93 -10.92
CA PHE A 61 -3.07 7.92 -12.38
C PHE A 61 -4.25 7.22 -13.07
N LEU A 62 -4.65 6.05 -12.55
CA LEU A 62 -5.77 5.30 -13.12
C LEU A 62 -7.08 6.06 -12.98
N MET A 63 -7.30 6.73 -11.85
CA MET A 63 -8.50 7.54 -11.65
C MET A 63 -8.56 8.69 -12.64
N GLN A 64 -7.43 9.30 -12.91
CA GLN A 64 -7.36 10.39 -13.89
C GLN A 64 -7.66 9.88 -15.30
N LEU A 65 -7.20 8.68 -15.65
CA LEU A 65 -7.53 8.08 -16.92
C LEU A 65 -9.03 7.86 -17.07
N LEU A 66 -9.71 7.46 -15.99
CA LEU A 66 -11.16 7.31 -16.00
C LEU A 66 -11.88 8.64 -16.26
N GLU A 67 -11.42 9.71 -15.63
CA GLU A 67 -11.99 11.04 -15.82
C GLU A 67 -11.80 11.52 -17.27
N ASP A 68 -10.64 11.24 -17.84
CA ASP A 68 -10.32 11.67 -19.19
C ASP A 68 -11.12 10.93 -20.28
N GLU A 69 -11.64 9.74 -19.96
CA GLU A 69 -12.46 8.97 -20.89
C GLU A 69 -13.90 9.48 -21.04
N ASP A 70 -14.33 10.33 -20.15
CA ASP A 70 -15.65 10.94 -20.23
C ASP A 70 -15.64 12.15 -21.18
#